data_72495f6c5a0628eb4f2167ffbdc09209
#
_entry.id   72495f6c5a0628eb4f2167ffbdc09209
#
_cell.length_a   1.000
_cell.length_b   1.000
_cell.length_c   1.000
_cell.angle_alpha   90.00
_cell.angle_beta   90.00
_cell.angle_gamma   90.00
#
_symmetry.space_group_name_H-M   'P 1'
#
loop_
_entity.id
_entity.type
_entity.pdbx_description
1 polymer ?
#
loop_
_entity_poly.entity_id
_entity_poly.type
_entity_poly.pdbx_seq_one_letter_code
_entity_poly.pdbx_strand_id
1 'polypeptide(L)'
;MNQEKCKTLHLFFSLEKVKANNIQIETMIRKILPIVMVCAAFVGCKQAPKQVPTTYEPVAPKFSVDSAFSYVAKQCEFGPRVMNSAAHDSCGAWIAQKFESFGGKVICQTADLKLYDGTPIKSTNIIASFNVENPERIMICSHWDSRPWADQDDDESKHKTPIDGANDGASGVGVLLELARLIQQQAPSIGVDLICWDAEDCGTPSWEENREESDRTWCLGSQYWAQHHHVDGYRARYGILLDMVGGPKTVFKKELFSERNAPRLVDKVWGFAQSLGYGEFFKFEDGGYVTDDHLPVMQSGIPCIDVIGSSVNGGSFCHTWHTMLDNLQNIDKNTLNAVGTTIAEVVWCEK
;
A
#
# COMPACT_ATOMS: atom_id res chain seq x y z
N MET A 1 36.12 -46.67 35.77
CA MET A 1 35.52 -46.22 37.06
C MET A 1 35.65 -44.70 37.14
N ASN A 2 34.56 -44.00 37.16
CA ASN A 2 34.35 -42.60 37.60
C ASN A 2 34.28 -41.46 36.60
N GLN A 3 33.42 -41.55 35.62
CA GLN A 3 32.82 -40.32 35.03
C GLN A 3 31.36 -40.13 35.48
N GLU A 4 30.64 -41.11 35.91
CA GLU A 4 29.23 -40.99 36.34
C GLU A 4 29.06 -40.44 37.77
N LYS A 5 30.01 -40.67 38.68
CA LYS A 5 29.94 -40.16 40.08
C LYS A 5 30.17 -38.62 40.15
N CYS A 6 30.85 -38.04 39.16
CA CYS A 6 31.09 -36.59 39.16
C CYS A 6 29.85 -35.80 38.67
N LYS A 7 29.02 -36.35 37.79
CA LYS A 7 27.80 -35.68 37.31
C LYS A 7 26.69 -35.66 38.36
N THR A 8 26.58 -36.69 39.18
CA THR A 8 25.54 -36.81 40.23
C THR A 8 25.83 -35.80 41.40
N LEU A 9 27.10 -35.55 41.71
CA LEU A 9 27.46 -34.61 42.78
C LEU A 9 27.20 -33.17 42.38
N HIS A 10 27.40 -32.82 41.12
CA HIS A 10 27.13 -31.45 40.62
C HIS A 10 25.61 -31.14 40.55
N LEU A 11 24.77 -32.16 40.30
CA LEU A 11 23.31 -31.97 40.28
C LEU A 11 22.74 -31.79 41.69
N PHE A 12 23.30 -32.45 42.71
CA PHE A 12 22.84 -32.30 44.11
C PHE A 12 23.15 -30.92 44.67
N PHE A 13 24.33 -30.36 44.41
CA PHE A 13 24.70 -28.99 44.85
C PHE A 13 23.92 -27.90 44.11
N SER A 14 23.48 -28.17 42.89
CA SER A 14 22.64 -27.24 42.13
C SER A 14 21.21 -27.15 42.68
N LEU A 15 20.62 -28.29 43.08
CA LEU A 15 19.28 -28.38 43.65
C LEU A 15 19.17 -27.78 45.06
N GLU A 16 20.22 -27.88 45.91
CA GLU A 16 20.22 -27.26 47.23
C GLU A 16 20.36 -25.71 47.14
N LYS A 17 21.14 -25.19 46.20
CA LYS A 17 21.20 -23.73 45.92
C LYS A 17 19.90 -23.15 45.45
N VAL A 18 19.16 -23.88 44.61
CA VAL A 18 17.84 -23.44 44.11
C VAL A 18 16.80 -23.45 45.24
N LYS A 19 16.80 -24.44 46.12
CA LYS A 19 15.93 -24.47 47.30
C LYS A 19 16.23 -23.37 48.32
N ALA A 20 17.52 -23.06 48.59
CA ALA A 20 17.91 -22.00 49.48
C ALA A 20 17.48 -20.61 48.94
N ASN A 21 17.61 -20.36 47.64
CA ASN A 21 17.18 -19.11 47.02
C ASN A 21 15.67 -18.93 47.05
N ASN A 22 14.86 -20.00 46.85
CA ASN A 22 13.43 -19.92 46.95
C ASN A 22 12.90 -19.61 48.35
N ILE A 23 13.52 -20.16 49.39
CA ILE A 23 13.18 -19.88 50.80
C ILE A 23 13.50 -18.41 51.14
N GLN A 24 14.59 -17.86 50.62
CA GLN A 24 14.93 -16.46 50.82
C GLN A 24 13.99 -15.49 50.11
N ILE A 25 13.53 -15.85 48.92
CA ILE A 25 12.53 -15.07 48.14
C ILE A 25 11.16 -15.07 48.82
N GLU A 26 10.69 -16.24 49.30
CA GLU A 26 9.42 -16.31 50.05
C GLU A 26 9.47 -15.51 51.36
N THR A 27 10.56 -15.52 52.07
CA THR A 27 10.73 -14.77 53.34
C THR A 27 10.77 -13.26 53.05
N MET A 28 11.36 -12.82 51.95
CA MET A 28 11.35 -11.44 51.50
C MET A 28 9.98 -10.95 51.09
N ILE A 29 9.21 -11.78 50.33
CA ILE A 29 7.86 -11.46 49.90
C ILE A 29 6.92 -11.31 51.10
N ARG A 30 7.02 -12.18 52.13
CA ARG A 30 6.20 -12.10 53.35
C ARG A 30 6.49 -10.87 54.21
N LYS A 31 7.69 -10.30 54.14
CA LYS A 31 8.04 -9.05 54.84
C LYS A 31 7.66 -7.77 54.10
N ILE A 32 7.52 -7.84 52.77
CA ILE A 32 7.20 -6.66 51.95
C ILE A 32 5.67 -6.52 51.74
N LEU A 33 4.90 -7.63 51.77
CA LEU A 33 3.47 -7.63 51.52
C LEU A 33 2.64 -6.70 52.47
N PRO A 34 2.93 -6.59 53.79
CA PRO A 34 2.19 -5.69 54.66
C PRO A 34 2.55 -4.21 54.43
N ILE A 35 3.72 -3.88 53.86
CA ILE A 35 4.11 -2.48 53.61
C ILE A 35 3.45 -1.94 52.34
N VAL A 36 3.26 -2.80 51.34
CA VAL A 36 2.58 -2.40 50.06
C VAL A 36 1.09 -2.21 50.27
N MET A 37 0.45 -2.95 51.20
CA MET A 37 -0.99 -2.80 51.49
C MET A 37 -1.35 -1.51 52.24
N VAL A 38 -0.43 -0.91 52.96
CA VAL A 38 -0.68 0.35 53.70
C VAL A 38 -0.49 1.58 52.79
N CYS A 39 0.38 1.48 51.74
CA CYS A 39 0.57 2.57 50.76
C CYS A 39 -0.52 2.66 49.71
N ALA A 40 -1.31 1.60 49.46
CA ALA A 40 -2.41 1.60 48.47
C ALA A 40 -3.70 2.31 48.92
N ALA A 41 -3.81 2.64 50.24
CA ALA A 41 -5.05 3.23 50.79
C ALA A 41 -5.12 4.77 50.67
N PHE A 42 -4.09 5.46 50.16
CA PHE A 42 -4.05 6.91 50.00
C PHE A 42 -3.86 7.42 48.57
N VAL A 43 -4.03 6.56 47.53
CA VAL A 43 -4.19 7.07 46.20
C VAL A 43 -5.65 7.46 46.01
N GLY A 44 -5.96 8.67 46.44
CA GLY A 44 -7.24 9.29 46.08
C GLY A 44 -7.43 9.25 44.58
N CYS A 45 -8.54 8.68 44.12
CA CYS A 45 -8.97 8.73 42.74
C CYS A 45 -9.03 10.20 42.26
N LYS A 46 -7.91 10.73 41.77
CA LYS A 46 -7.99 11.77 40.76
C LYS A 46 -8.55 11.08 39.53
N GLN A 47 -9.85 11.22 39.28
CA GLN A 47 -10.40 10.93 37.97
C GLN A 47 -9.50 11.63 36.95
N ALA A 48 -8.80 10.86 36.14
CA ALA A 48 -8.16 11.42 34.97
C ALA A 48 -9.24 12.23 34.22
N PRO A 49 -8.93 13.45 33.78
CA PRO A 49 -9.88 14.21 32.99
C PRO A 49 -10.36 13.29 31.86
N LYS A 50 -11.70 13.07 31.78
CA LYS A 50 -12.27 12.40 30.60
C LYS A 50 -11.77 13.19 29.41
N GLN A 51 -10.83 12.64 28.65
CA GLN A 51 -10.54 13.13 27.32
C GLN A 51 -11.85 13.01 26.57
N VAL A 52 -12.49 14.14 26.32
CA VAL A 52 -13.56 14.24 25.33
C VAL A 52 -12.87 13.81 24.04
N PRO A 53 -13.34 12.76 23.35
CA PRO A 53 -12.80 12.43 22.05
C PRO A 53 -12.95 13.68 21.18
N THR A 54 -11.87 14.34 20.84
CA THR A 54 -11.90 15.37 19.81
C THR A 54 -12.24 14.61 18.53
N THR A 55 -13.49 14.69 18.10
CA THR A 55 -13.90 14.16 16.80
C THR A 55 -13.06 14.89 15.76
N TYR A 56 -12.26 14.13 15.01
CA TYR A 56 -11.51 14.68 13.90
C TYR A 56 -12.50 15.18 12.84
N GLU A 57 -12.38 16.43 12.43
CA GLU A 57 -13.21 17.03 11.38
C GLU A 57 -12.43 17.01 10.06
N PRO A 58 -12.84 16.19 9.07
CA PRO A 58 -12.16 16.11 7.79
C PRO A 58 -12.15 17.44 7.03
N VAL A 59 -11.03 17.75 6.39
CA VAL A 59 -10.86 18.95 5.55
C VAL A 59 -11.20 18.65 4.08
N ALA A 60 -10.95 17.42 3.65
CA ALA A 60 -11.22 17.00 2.27
C ALA A 60 -12.73 16.99 1.94
N PRO A 61 -13.11 17.23 0.69
CA PRO A 61 -14.45 16.90 0.21
C PRO A 61 -14.76 15.42 0.41
N LYS A 62 -16.03 15.10 0.60
CA LYS A 62 -16.45 13.72 0.84
C LYS A 62 -16.13 12.83 -0.36
N PHE A 63 -15.29 11.83 -0.13
CA PHE A 63 -14.98 10.79 -1.10
C PHE A 63 -16.22 9.95 -1.41
N SER A 64 -16.46 9.69 -2.71
CA SER A 64 -17.58 8.87 -3.17
C SER A 64 -17.07 7.50 -3.60
N VAL A 65 -17.23 6.52 -2.71
CA VAL A 65 -16.85 5.14 -3.01
C VAL A 65 -17.65 4.56 -4.20
N ASP A 66 -18.89 4.98 -4.38
CA ASP A 66 -19.71 4.52 -5.53
C ASP A 66 -19.16 5.06 -6.85
N SER A 67 -18.64 6.29 -6.87
CA SER A 67 -17.96 6.83 -8.04
C SER A 67 -16.66 6.07 -8.32
N ALA A 68 -15.80 5.88 -7.30
CA ALA A 68 -14.57 5.13 -7.44
C ALA A 68 -14.83 3.70 -7.94
N PHE A 69 -15.79 2.99 -7.34
CA PHE A 69 -16.20 1.66 -7.79
C PHE A 69 -16.71 1.66 -9.23
N SER A 70 -17.46 2.69 -9.67
CA SER A 70 -17.92 2.79 -11.05
C SER A 70 -16.77 2.94 -12.04
N TYR A 71 -15.68 3.59 -11.65
CA TYR A 71 -14.46 3.71 -12.45
C TYR A 71 -13.67 2.39 -12.51
N VAL A 72 -13.65 1.61 -11.41
CA VAL A 72 -13.12 0.23 -11.43
C VAL A 72 -13.93 -0.63 -12.39
N ALA A 73 -15.26 -0.62 -12.25
CA ALA A 73 -16.17 -1.38 -13.11
C ALA A 73 -15.96 -1.05 -14.60
N LYS A 74 -15.79 0.25 -14.90
CA LYS A 74 -15.57 0.69 -16.28
C LYS A 74 -14.26 0.19 -16.88
N GLN A 75 -13.19 0.14 -16.10
CA GLN A 75 -11.92 -0.45 -16.54
C GLN A 75 -12.09 -1.95 -16.86
N CYS A 76 -12.77 -2.71 -15.97
CA CYS A 76 -13.05 -4.13 -16.18
C CYS A 76 -13.97 -4.39 -17.40
N GLU A 77 -14.87 -3.46 -17.76
CA GLU A 77 -15.71 -3.59 -18.95
C GLU A 77 -14.92 -3.64 -20.27
N PHE A 78 -13.70 -3.07 -20.32
CA PHE A 78 -12.82 -3.20 -21.49
C PHE A 78 -12.22 -4.61 -21.60
N GLY A 79 -12.22 -5.39 -20.51
CA GLY A 79 -11.51 -6.65 -20.34
C GLY A 79 -10.12 -6.47 -19.77
N PRO A 80 -9.34 -7.56 -19.69
CA PRO A 80 -7.96 -7.52 -19.21
C PRO A 80 -7.10 -6.50 -20.00
N ARG A 81 -6.47 -5.57 -19.28
CA ARG A 81 -5.66 -4.48 -19.86
C ARG A 81 -4.22 -4.94 -20.10
N VAL A 82 -4.11 -6.09 -20.76
CA VAL A 82 -2.82 -6.70 -21.10
C VAL A 82 -2.13 -5.90 -22.20
N MET A 83 -0.83 -5.72 -22.06
CA MET A 83 0.01 -5.01 -23.02
C MET A 83 -0.26 -5.46 -24.47
N ASN A 84 -0.25 -4.53 -25.42
CA ASN A 84 -0.51 -4.75 -26.84
C ASN A 84 -1.93 -5.24 -27.19
N SER A 85 -2.90 -5.19 -26.27
CA SER A 85 -4.30 -5.57 -26.55
C SER A 85 -5.16 -4.35 -26.85
N ALA A 86 -6.26 -4.57 -27.62
CA ALA A 86 -7.24 -3.52 -27.88
C ALA A 86 -7.97 -3.06 -26.60
N ALA A 87 -8.10 -3.93 -25.59
CA ALA A 87 -8.66 -3.60 -24.29
C ALA A 87 -7.76 -2.58 -23.57
N HIS A 88 -6.44 -2.83 -23.56
CA HIS A 88 -5.44 -1.91 -23.01
C HIS A 88 -5.51 -0.55 -23.70
N ASP A 89 -5.39 -0.48 -25.03
CA ASP A 89 -5.42 0.79 -25.76
C ASP A 89 -6.72 1.59 -25.50
N SER A 90 -7.86 0.90 -25.49
CA SER A 90 -9.17 1.53 -25.28
C SER A 90 -9.33 2.03 -23.84
N CYS A 91 -8.88 1.26 -22.85
CA CYS A 91 -8.93 1.65 -21.45
C CYS A 91 -8.00 2.84 -21.17
N GLY A 92 -6.76 2.83 -21.67
CA GLY A 92 -5.81 3.94 -21.51
C GLY A 92 -6.36 5.24 -22.11
N ALA A 93 -6.91 5.17 -23.33
CA ALA A 93 -7.56 6.33 -23.94
C ALA A 93 -8.75 6.86 -23.11
N TRP A 94 -9.55 5.97 -22.52
CA TRP A 94 -10.67 6.34 -21.66
C TRP A 94 -10.17 6.98 -20.35
N ILE A 95 -9.14 6.44 -19.72
CA ILE A 95 -8.55 7.03 -18.48
C ILE A 95 -8.08 8.45 -18.76
N ALA A 96 -7.30 8.65 -19.84
CA ALA A 96 -6.80 9.96 -20.24
C ALA A 96 -7.95 10.96 -20.47
N GLN A 97 -8.94 10.57 -21.27
CA GLN A 97 -10.13 11.40 -21.53
C GLN A 97 -10.91 11.71 -20.25
N LYS A 98 -10.96 10.76 -19.31
CA LYS A 98 -11.66 10.96 -18.04
C LYS A 98 -10.96 11.99 -17.17
N PHE A 99 -9.63 11.96 -17.05
CA PHE A 99 -8.87 13.00 -16.38
C PHE A 99 -9.02 14.38 -17.03
N GLU A 100 -8.99 14.44 -18.37
CA GLU A 100 -9.26 15.70 -19.10
C GLU A 100 -10.65 16.25 -18.78
N SER A 101 -11.67 15.38 -18.71
CA SER A 101 -13.04 15.78 -18.36
C SER A 101 -13.19 16.38 -16.98
N PHE A 102 -12.26 16.08 -16.08
CA PHE A 102 -12.15 16.67 -14.73
C PHE A 102 -11.23 17.90 -14.68
N GLY A 103 -10.74 18.37 -15.83
CA GLY A 103 -9.89 19.59 -15.92
C GLY A 103 -8.40 19.32 -15.69
N GLY A 104 -7.97 18.05 -15.69
CA GLY A 104 -6.55 17.70 -15.64
C GLY A 104 -5.85 18.05 -16.96
N LYS A 105 -4.62 18.59 -16.86
CA LYS A 105 -3.71 18.68 -18.00
C LYS A 105 -3.05 17.32 -18.18
N VAL A 106 -3.46 16.58 -19.22
CA VAL A 106 -3.00 15.21 -19.43
C VAL A 106 -1.81 15.14 -20.37
N ILE A 107 -0.83 14.32 -20.01
CA ILE A 107 0.30 13.89 -20.84
C ILE A 107 0.28 12.37 -20.91
N CYS A 108 0.22 11.81 -22.12
CA CYS A 108 0.42 10.39 -22.37
C CYS A 108 1.88 10.19 -22.76
N GLN A 109 2.70 9.70 -21.84
CA GLN A 109 4.11 9.41 -22.10
C GLN A 109 4.26 8.00 -22.67
N THR A 110 4.57 7.88 -23.94
CA THR A 110 4.74 6.59 -24.60
C THR A 110 6.20 6.15 -24.64
N ALA A 111 6.42 4.84 -24.50
CA ALA A 111 7.75 4.22 -24.61
C ALA A 111 7.66 2.85 -25.33
N ASP A 112 8.65 2.57 -26.16
CA ASP A 112 8.86 1.24 -26.72
C ASP A 112 9.75 0.45 -25.76
N LEU A 113 9.17 -0.54 -25.08
CA LEU A 113 9.79 -1.36 -24.04
C LEU A 113 9.81 -2.84 -24.47
N LYS A 114 10.34 -3.69 -23.60
CA LYS A 114 10.37 -5.14 -23.84
C LYS A 114 9.98 -5.89 -22.55
N LEU A 115 9.18 -6.92 -22.70
CA LEU A 115 8.88 -7.88 -21.64
C LEU A 115 10.11 -8.75 -21.31
N TYR A 116 9.98 -9.55 -20.25
CA TYR A 116 11.03 -10.48 -19.77
C TYR A 116 11.57 -11.42 -20.87
N ASP A 117 10.74 -11.81 -21.84
CA ASP A 117 11.08 -12.71 -22.96
C ASP A 117 11.58 -11.97 -24.22
N GLY A 118 11.71 -10.63 -24.14
CA GLY A 118 12.11 -9.79 -25.26
C GLY A 118 10.98 -9.35 -26.18
N THR A 119 9.73 -9.75 -25.90
CA THR A 119 8.55 -9.30 -26.66
C THR A 119 8.44 -7.78 -26.61
N PRO A 120 8.37 -7.10 -27.77
CA PRO A 120 8.22 -5.65 -27.79
C PRO A 120 6.82 -5.23 -27.35
N ILE A 121 6.76 -4.19 -26.52
CA ILE A 121 5.51 -3.58 -26.06
C ILE A 121 5.56 -2.08 -26.23
N LYS A 122 4.39 -1.45 -26.39
CA LYS A 122 4.23 0.00 -26.34
C LYS A 122 3.57 0.36 -25.04
N SER A 123 4.32 0.94 -24.12
CA SER A 123 3.81 1.40 -22.84
C SER A 123 3.33 2.85 -22.93
N THR A 124 2.32 3.21 -22.12
CA THR A 124 1.75 4.56 -22.05
C THR A 124 1.47 4.95 -20.60
N ASN A 125 2.39 5.64 -19.95
CA ASN A 125 2.09 6.29 -18.66
C ASN A 125 1.13 7.47 -18.88
N ILE A 126 0.09 7.57 -18.06
CA ILE A 126 -0.92 8.64 -18.15
C ILE A 126 -0.73 9.58 -16.96
N ILE A 127 -0.32 10.81 -17.20
CA ILE A 127 -0.05 11.80 -16.19
C ILE A 127 -1.09 12.92 -16.28
N ALA A 128 -1.88 13.12 -15.23
CA ALA A 128 -2.88 14.17 -15.14
C ALA A 128 -2.48 15.19 -14.07
N SER A 129 -2.10 16.39 -14.50
CA SER A 129 -1.67 17.48 -13.63
C SER A 129 -2.80 18.46 -13.34
N PHE A 130 -3.02 18.72 -12.06
CA PHE A 130 -3.99 19.70 -11.55
C PHE A 130 -3.28 20.82 -10.82
N ASN A 131 -3.88 22.03 -10.80
CA ASN A 131 -3.31 23.23 -10.22
C ASN A 131 -1.86 23.44 -10.73
N VAL A 132 -1.71 23.44 -12.06
CA VAL A 132 -0.42 23.37 -12.76
C VAL A 132 0.49 24.58 -12.52
N GLU A 133 -0.09 25.72 -12.12
CA GLU A 133 0.66 26.95 -11.81
C GLU A 133 1.34 26.88 -10.44
N ASN A 134 0.96 25.93 -9.58
CA ASN A 134 1.60 25.77 -8.29
C ASN A 134 2.87 24.91 -8.42
N PRO A 135 4.06 25.47 -8.12
CA PRO A 135 5.31 24.73 -8.21
C PRO A 135 5.48 23.68 -7.09
N GLU A 136 4.77 23.87 -5.97
CA GLU A 136 4.75 22.91 -4.87
C GLU A 136 3.72 21.83 -5.19
N ARG A 137 4.19 20.61 -5.43
CA ARG A 137 3.38 19.52 -5.95
C ARG A 137 3.59 18.22 -5.17
N ILE A 138 2.57 17.40 -5.17
CA ILE A 138 2.63 15.99 -4.74
C ILE A 138 2.15 15.10 -5.88
N MET A 139 2.55 13.83 -5.85
CA MET A 139 2.05 12.86 -6.80
C MET A 139 1.31 11.74 -6.08
N ILE A 140 0.18 11.30 -6.64
CA ILE A 140 -0.53 10.08 -6.24
C ILE A 140 -0.55 9.19 -7.47
N CYS A 141 -0.12 7.95 -7.35
CA CYS A 141 0.02 7.06 -8.49
C CYS A 141 -0.55 5.67 -8.25
N SER A 142 -0.77 4.95 -9.34
CA SER A 142 -1.21 3.56 -9.38
C SER A 142 -0.88 3.01 -10.76
N HIS A 143 -0.70 1.71 -10.92
CA HIS A 143 -0.65 1.12 -12.26
C HIS A 143 -2.06 0.92 -12.83
N TRP A 144 -2.17 0.79 -14.17
CA TRP A 144 -3.47 0.65 -14.85
C TRP A 144 -3.56 -0.55 -15.78
N ASP A 145 -2.44 -1.16 -16.15
CA ASP A 145 -2.39 -2.44 -16.83
C ASP A 145 -2.89 -3.57 -15.92
N SER A 146 -3.03 -4.76 -16.42
CA SER A 146 -3.37 -5.94 -15.63
C SER A 146 -2.53 -7.14 -16.04
N ARG A 147 -2.34 -8.04 -15.09
CA ARG A 147 -1.54 -9.24 -15.26
C ARG A 147 -2.00 -10.08 -16.46
N PRO A 148 -1.10 -10.44 -17.39
CA PRO A 148 -1.44 -11.31 -18.51
C PRO A 148 -1.62 -12.78 -18.10
N TRP A 149 -1.42 -13.10 -16.84
CA TRP A 149 -1.43 -14.46 -16.33
C TRP A 149 -2.10 -14.56 -14.96
N ALA A 150 -2.96 -15.59 -14.76
CA ALA A 150 -3.46 -15.96 -13.43
C ALA A 150 -2.48 -16.93 -12.75
N ASP A 151 -1.21 -16.54 -12.64
CA ASP A 151 -0.10 -17.43 -12.31
C ASP A 151 0.02 -17.77 -10.81
N GLN A 152 -0.93 -17.29 -10.00
CA GLN A 152 -1.13 -17.67 -8.59
C GLN A 152 -2.50 -18.35 -8.37
N ASP A 153 -3.26 -18.66 -9.43
CA ASP A 153 -4.53 -19.39 -9.31
C ASP A 153 -4.28 -20.84 -8.89
N ASP A 154 -5.11 -21.37 -7.98
CA ASP A 154 -5.01 -22.77 -7.53
C ASP A 154 -5.23 -23.78 -8.66
N ASP A 155 -5.91 -23.38 -9.74
CA ASP A 155 -6.14 -24.17 -10.94
C ASP A 155 -5.06 -23.84 -12.00
N GLU A 156 -4.01 -24.67 -12.05
CA GLU A 156 -2.91 -24.51 -13.00
C GLU A 156 -3.34 -24.37 -14.48
N SER A 157 -4.52 -24.91 -14.85
CA SER A 157 -5.04 -24.77 -16.20
C SER A 157 -5.37 -23.33 -16.57
N LYS A 158 -5.52 -22.44 -15.58
CA LYS A 158 -5.81 -21.02 -15.74
C LYS A 158 -4.55 -20.14 -15.76
N HIS A 159 -3.40 -20.66 -15.38
CA HIS A 159 -2.19 -19.85 -15.20
C HIS A 159 -1.84 -18.98 -16.41
N LYS A 160 -2.16 -19.40 -17.63
CA LYS A 160 -1.89 -18.64 -18.87
C LYS A 160 -3.08 -17.78 -19.32
N THR A 161 -4.06 -17.56 -18.43
CA THR A 161 -5.24 -16.75 -18.72
C THR A 161 -5.05 -15.35 -18.12
N PRO A 162 -5.28 -14.27 -18.89
CA PRO A 162 -5.28 -12.91 -18.38
C PRO A 162 -6.33 -12.71 -17.29
N ILE A 163 -6.02 -11.88 -16.27
CA ILE A 163 -6.97 -11.53 -15.22
C ILE A 163 -7.62 -10.16 -15.48
N ASP A 164 -8.79 -9.94 -14.88
CA ASP A 164 -9.47 -8.64 -14.98
C ASP A 164 -8.70 -7.53 -14.23
N GLY A 165 -7.90 -7.86 -13.22
CA GLY A 165 -7.13 -6.88 -12.45
C GLY A 165 -8.03 -5.80 -11.84
N ALA A 166 -9.16 -6.22 -11.22
CA ALA A 166 -10.11 -5.28 -10.63
C ALA A 166 -9.55 -4.61 -9.37
N ASN A 167 -8.87 -5.40 -8.55
CA ASN A 167 -8.15 -4.90 -7.39
C ASN A 167 -6.74 -4.47 -7.80
N ASP A 168 -6.08 -5.29 -8.56
CA ASP A 168 -4.71 -5.15 -9.03
C ASP A 168 -4.67 -4.31 -10.31
N GLY A 169 -4.34 -3.05 -10.13
CA GLY A 169 -4.35 -1.90 -11.01
C GLY A 169 -5.64 -1.08 -10.96
N ALA A 170 -6.80 -1.66 -11.30
CA ALA A 170 -7.99 -0.83 -11.49
C ALA A 170 -8.53 -0.16 -10.22
N SER A 171 -8.31 -0.74 -9.03
CA SER A 171 -8.77 -0.16 -7.76
C SER A 171 -8.08 1.16 -7.45
N GLY A 172 -6.76 1.21 -7.60
CA GLY A 172 -5.99 2.43 -7.40
C GLY A 172 -6.37 3.52 -8.40
N VAL A 173 -6.47 3.18 -9.69
CA VAL A 173 -6.94 4.12 -10.73
C VAL A 173 -8.35 4.62 -10.42
N GLY A 174 -9.25 3.77 -9.89
CA GLY A 174 -10.59 4.18 -9.44
C GLY A 174 -10.52 5.26 -8.36
N VAL A 175 -9.60 5.16 -7.41
CA VAL A 175 -9.34 6.20 -6.40
C VAL A 175 -8.80 7.47 -7.07
N LEU A 176 -7.82 7.36 -7.98
CA LEU A 176 -7.23 8.52 -8.67
C LEU A 176 -8.30 9.31 -9.46
N LEU A 177 -9.19 8.64 -10.17
CA LEU A 177 -10.28 9.28 -10.92
C LEU A 177 -11.30 9.97 -10.00
N GLU A 178 -11.59 9.40 -8.84
CA GLU A 178 -12.44 10.07 -7.87
C GLU A 178 -11.75 11.28 -7.23
N LEU A 179 -10.45 11.20 -6.95
CA LEU A 179 -9.67 12.36 -6.51
C LEU A 179 -9.72 13.48 -7.57
N ALA A 180 -9.54 13.16 -8.86
CA ALA A 180 -9.64 14.13 -9.95
C ALA A 180 -11.02 14.82 -9.97
N ARG A 181 -12.10 14.06 -9.79
CA ARG A 181 -13.46 14.60 -9.69
C ARG A 181 -13.62 15.53 -8.49
N LEU A 182 -13.05 15.17 -7.34
CA LEU A 182 -13.07 16.03 -6.15
C LEU A 182 -12.26 17.31 -6.34
N ILE A 183 -11.07 17.23 -6.98
CA ILE A 183 -10.23 18.38 -7.29
C ILE A 183 -10.97 19.36 -8.21
N GLN A 184 -11.72 18.87 -9.20
CA GLN A 184 -12.57 19.70 -10.05
C GLN A 184 -13.63 20.47 -9.24
N GLN A 185 -14.20 19.83 -8.20
CA GLN A 185 -15.21 20.48 -7.35
C GLN A 185 -14.62 21.49 -6.37
N GLN A 186 -13.50 21.16 -5.77
CA GLN A 186 -12.80 21.97 -4.78
C GLN A 186 -11.30 21.74 -4.90
N ALA A 187 -10.58 22.67 -5.51
CA ALA A 187 -9.14 22.53 -5.66
C ALA A 187 -8.41 22.54 -4.30
N PRO A 188 -7.43 21.65 -4.09
CA PRO A 188 -6.54 21.71 -2.93
C PRO A 188 -5.57 22.90 -3.05
N SER A 189 -4.87 23.22 -1.95
CA SER A 189 -3.91 24.35 -1.91
C SER A 189 -2.60 24.06 -2.65
N ILE A 190 -2.35 22.81 -3.01
CA ILE A 190 -1.11 22.32 -3.64
C ILE A 190 -1.37 21.84 -5.07
N GLY A 191 -0.33 21.80 -5.91
CA GLY A 191 -0.37 21.09 -7.18
C GLY A 191 -0.46 19.59 -6.97
N VAL A 192 -1.26 18.88 -7.77
CA VAL A 192 -1.43 17.42 -7.68
C VAL A 192 -1.22 16.80 -9.04
N ASP A 193 -0.34 15.81 -9.10
CA ASP A 193 -0.16 14.95 -10.27
C ASP A 193 -0.74 13.57 -9.95
N LEU A 194 -1.75 13.17 -10.71
CA LEU A 194 -2.33 11.83 -10.67
C LEU A 194 -1.73 11.02 -11.82
N ILE A 195 -1.00 9.97 -11.48
CA ILE A 195 -0.19 9.24 -12.48
C ILE A 195 -0.63 7.78 -12.51
N CYS A 196 -1.00 7.32 -13.71
CA CYS A 196 -1.26 5.91 -13.96
C CYS A 196 -0.06 5.32 -14.70
N TRP A 197 0.69 4.46 -14.00
CA TRP A 197 1.82 3.73 -14.57
C TRP A 197 1.34 2.60 -15.45
N ASP A 198 2.08 2.29 -16.51
CA ASP A 198 1.80 1.21 -17.44
C ASP A 198 2.87 0.14 -17.36
N ALA A 199 2.53 -1.07 -17.80
CA ALA A 199 3.46 -2.20 -17.83
C ALA A 199 4.13 -2.47 -16.48
N GLU A 200 3.38 -2.31 -15.39
CA GLU A 200 3.81 -2.70 -14.05
C GLU A 200 3.74 -4.22 -13.93
N ASP A 201 2.59 -4.82 -14.23
CA ASP A 201 2.18 -6.18 -13.86
C ASP A 201 2.47 -7.23 -14.94
N CYS A 202 3.32 -6.89 -15.90
CA CYS A 202 3.75 -7.79 -16.96
C CYS A 202 5.11 -8.46 -16.70
N GLY A 203 5.54 -8.50 -15.43
CA GLY A 203 6.79 -9.10 -15.00
C GLY A 203 6.86 -10.62 -15.17
N THR A 204 8.04 -11.19 -14.97
CA THR A 204 8.34 -12.62 -15.18
C THR A 204 7.32 -13.52 -14.47
N PRO A 205 6.63 -14.43 -15.18
CA PRO A 205 5.61 -15.30 -14.60
C PRO A 205 6.19 -16.36 -13.66
N SER A 206 5.35 -16.91 -12.79
CA SER A 206 5.75 -17.83 -11.72
C SER A 206 6.36 -19.16 -12.21
N TRP A 207 6.03 -19.60 -13.42
CA TRP A 207 6.55 -20.84 -14.02
C TRP A 207 7.89 -20.67 -14.73
N GLU A 208 8.41 -19.44 -14.85
CA GLU A 208 9.70 -19.22 -15.49
C GLU A 208 10.83 -19.63 -14.55
N GLU A 209 11.72 -20.53 -15.02
CA GLU A 209 12.81 -21.07 -14.20
C GLU A 209 13.94 -20.07 -13.99
N ASN A 210 14.26 -19.27 -15.01
CA ASN A 210 15.31 -18.27 -14.92
C ASN A 210 14.74 -16.96 -14.35
N ARG A 211 14.87 -16.81 -13.04
CA ARG A 211 14.40 -15.62 -12.31
C ARG A 211 15.52 -14.68 -11.87
N GLU A 212 16.75 -14.90 -12.40
CA GLU A 212 17.81 -13.93 -12.25
C GLU A 212 17.35 -12.61 -12.88
N GLU A 213 17.44 -11.52 -12.15
CA GLU A 213 16.96 -10.20 -12.58
C GLU A 213 15.42 -10.06 -12.75
N SER A 214 14.62 -11.00 -12.23
CA SER A 214 13.14 -10.91 -12.33
C SER A 214 12.59 -9.57 -11.83
N ASP A 215 13.19 -8.99 -10.80
CA ASP A 215 12.77 -7.68 -10.25
C ASP A 215 12.87 -6.54 -11.26
N ARG A 216 13.67 -6.69 -12.32
CA ARG A 216 13.81 -5.67 -13.37
C ARG A 216 12.75 -5.76 -14.46
N THR A 217 11.95 -6.82 -14.45
CA THR A 217 10.92 -7.06 -15.46
C THR A 217 9.55 -6.51 -15.08
N TRP A 218 9.42 -6.00 -13.84
CA TRP A 218 8.23 -5.36 -13.29
C TRP A 218 8.35 -3.83 -13.38
N CYS A 219 7.24 -3.12 -13.25
CA CYS A 219 7.22 -1.67 -13.12
C CYS A 219 7.89 -0.94 -14.31
N LEU A 220 7.80 -1.49 -15.52
CA LEU A 220 8.57 -1.00 -16.67
C LEU A 220 8.24 0.45 -17.04
N GLY A 221 6.97 0.86 -16.90
CA GLY A 221 6.55 2.22 -17.19
C GLY A 221 7.12 3.24 -16.21
N SER A 222 7.06 2.96 -14.91
CA SER A 222 7.66 3.85 -13.90
C SER A 222 9.19 3.84 -13.96
N GLN A 223 9.83 2.71 -14.29
CA GLN A 223 11.27 2.65 -14.57
C GLN A 223 11.68 3.57 -15.73
N TYR A 224 10.89 3.57 -16.81
CA TYR A 224 11.11 4.47 -17.93
C TYR A 224 10.94 5.93 -17.50
N TRP A 225 9.84 6.25 -16.79
CA TRP A 225 9.58 7.60 -16.31
C TRP A 225 10.67 8.12 -15.37
N ALA A 226 11.22 7.28 -14.50
CA ALA A 226 12.27 7.69 -13.57
C ALA A 226 13.55 8.18 -14.28
N GLN A 227 13.77 7.70 -15.51
CA GLN A 227 14.89 8.11 -16.36
C GLN A 227 14.51 9.22 -17.34
N HIS A 228 13.21 9.40 -17.62
CA HIS A 228 12.68 10.32 -18.62
C HIS A 228 11.44 11.02 -18.06
N HIS A 229 11.63 11.95 -17.14
CA HIS A 229 10.50 12.68 -16.56
C HIS A 229 9.65 13.32 -17.67
N HIS A 230 8.33 13.31 -17.49
CA HIS A 230 7.37 13.86 -18.46
C HIS A 230 7.48 15.39 -18.65
N VAL A 231 8.18 16.07 -17.72
CA VAL A 231 8.53 17.49 -17.78
C VAL A 231 9.97 17.66 -17.32
N ASP A 232 10.75 18.46 -18.07
CA ASP A 232 12.14 18.76 -17.70
C ASP A 232 12.23 19.39 -16.31
N GLY A 233 13.09 18.81 -15.47
CA GLY A 233 13.29 19.28 -14.11
C GLY A 233 12.10 19.03 -13.17
N TYR A 234 11.21 18.08 -13.51
CA TYR A 234 10.07 17.72 -12.68
C TYR A 234 10.47 17.46 -11.22
N ARG A 235 9.66 17.98 -10.32
CA ARG A 235 9.84 17.79 -8.88
C ARG A 235 8.47 17.63 -8.21
N ALA A 236 8.39 16.72 -7.27
CA ALA A 236 7.30 16.62 -6.32
C ALA A 236 7.87 16.53 -4.89
N ARG A 237 7.15 17.03 -3.91
CA ARG A 237 7.53 16.90 -2.50
C ARG A 237 7.63 15.44 -2.08
N TYR A 238 6.69 14.62 -2.59
CA TYR A 238 6.63 13.18 -2.38
C TYR A 238 5.62 12.53 -3.34
N GLY A 239 5.67 11.19 -3.40
CA GLY A 239 4.69 10.34 -4.06
C GLY A 239 3.99 9.40 -3.09
N ILE A 240 2.79 8.99 -3.43
CA ILE A 240 2.05 7.90 -2.77
C ILE A 240 1.55 6.98 -3.88
N LEU A 241 2.04 5.75 -3.87
CA LEU A 241 1.54 4.68 -4.73
C LEU A 241 0.34 4.01 -4.06
N LEU A 242 -0.66 3.67 -4.86
CA LEU A 242 -1.85 2.93 -4.46
C LEU A 242 -1.92 1.65 -5.27
N ASP A 243 -1.68 0.51 -4.61
CA ASP A 243 -1.78 -0.79 -5.25
C ASP A 243 -2.66 -1.74 -4.45
N MET A 244 -3.53 -2.48 -5.15
CA MET A 244 -4.49 -3.44 -4.56
C MET A 244 -5.33 -2.85 -3.41
N VAL A 245 -5.89 -1.65 -3.62
CA VAL A 245 -6.59 -0.88 -2.57
C VAL A 245 -8.10 -1.13 -2.48
N GLY A 246 -8.60 -2.13 -3.19
CA GLY A 246 -10.02 -2.50 -3.22
C GLY A 246 -10.30 -3.96 -2.84
N GLY A 247 -9.30 -4.74 -2.43
CA GLY A 247 -9.44 -6.16 -2.16
C GLY A 247 -10.25 -6.47 -0.89
N PRO A 248 -10.94 -7.63 -0.84
CA PRO A 248 -11.67 -8.06 0.34
C PRO A 248 -10.71 -8.58 1.41
N LYS A 249 -11.03 -8.36 2.69
CA LYS A 249 -10.21 -8.80 3.83
C LYS A 249 -8.75 -8.29 3.72
N THR A 250 -8.59 -7.08 3.26
CA THR A 250 -7.30 -6.42 3.05
C THR A 250 -6.99 -5.49 4.21
N VAL A 251 -5.72 -5.45 4.59
CA VAL A 251 -5.12 -4.46 5.48
C VAL A 251 -3.89 -3.86 4.83
N PHE A 252 -3.57 -2.63 5.21
CA PHE A 252 -2.39 -1.91 4.77
C PHE A 252 -1.39 -1.89 5.92
N LYS A 253 -0.24 -2.53 5.72
CA LYS A 253 0.89 -2.55 6.64
C LYS A 253 1.96 -1.60 6.12
N LYS A 254 2.87 -1.17 6.98
CA LYS A 254 3.97 -0.29 6.59
C LYS A 254 4.96 -1.07 5.73
N GLU A 255 5.01 -0.80 4.44
CA GLU A 255 5.98 -1.37 3.52
C GLU A 255 7.39 -0.86 3.89
N LEU A 256 8.39 -1.73 3.88
CA LEU A 256 9.66 -1.43 4.54
C LEU A 256 10.59 -0.52 3.73
N PHE A 257 10.54 -0.49 2.39
CA PHE A 257 11.25 0.52 1.62
C PHE A 257 10.65 1.91 1.84
N SER A 258 9.32 2.00 1.90
CA SER A 258 8.57 3.21 2.25
C SER A 258 8.94 3.75 3.62
N GLU A 259 8.94 2.88 4.64
CA GLU A 259 9.29 3.24 6.02
C GLU A 259 10.73 3.72 6.13
N ARG A 260 11.66 3.16 5.36
CA ARG A 260 13.08 3.59 5.34
C ARG A 260 13.31 4.89 4.58
N ASN A 261 12.59 5.09 3.47
CA ASN A 261 12.78 6.23 2.60
C ASN A 261 12.02 7.48 3.08
N ALA A 262 10.77 7.29 3.50
CA ALA A 262 9.85 8.38 3.84
C ALA A 262 9.01 8.12 5.11
N PRO A 263 9.62 7.80 6.29
CA PRO A 263 8.91 7.39 7.50
C PRO A 263 7.87 8.42 7.95
N ARG A 264 8.16 9.72 7.80
CA ARG A 264 7.21 10.77 8.17
C ARG A 264 5.97 10.81 7.28
N LEU A 265 6.10 10.41 6.02
CA LEU A 265 4.97 10.31 5.10
C LEU A 265 4.12 9.08 5.43
N VAL A 266 4.74 7.94 5.73
CA VAL A 266 4.06 6.75 6.23
C VAL A 266 3.25 7.09 7.48
N ASP A 267 3.90 7.68 8.49
CA ASP A 267 3.23 8.08 9.74
C ASP A 267 2.09 9.07 9.50
N LYS A 268 2.23 9.99 8.54
CA LYS A 268 1.20 10.95 8.15
C LYS A 268 -0.04 10.24 7.60
N VAL A 269 0.13 9.34 6.62
CA VAL A 269 -0.98 8.61 5.98
C VAL A 269 -1.68 7.72 7.00
N TRP A 270 -0.93 6.89 7.75
CA TRP A 270 -1.48 6.02 8.78
C TRP A 270 -2.15 6.81 9.91
N GLY A 271 -1.59 7.97 10.28
CA GLY A 271 -2.17 8.89 11.27
C GLY A 271 -3.52 9.47 10.84
N PHE A 272 -3.64 9.88 9.56
CA PHE A 272 -4.94 10.31 9.03
C PHE A 272 -5.95 9.17 8.98
N ALA A 273 -5.55 7.98 8.57
CA ALA A 273 -6.42 6.81 8.58
C ALA A 273 -6.97 6.51 9.99
N GLN A 274 -6.12 6.57 11.02
CA GLN A 274 -6.55 6.41 12.42
C GLN A 274 -7.54 7.51 12.82
N SER A 275 -7.24 8.76 12.49
CA SER A 275 -8.07 9.92 12.85
C SER A 275 -9.46 9.88 12.20
N LEU A 276 -9.52 9.33 10.98
CA LEU A 276 -10.75 9.14 10.21
C LEU A 276 -11.53 7.87 10.60
N GLY A 277 -11.00 7.05 11.52
CA GLY A 277 -11.66 5.82 12.00
C GLY A 277 -11.34 4.57 11.16
N TYR A 278 -10.35 4.61 10.27
CA TYR A 278 -9.95 3.48 9.42
C TYR A 278 -8.77 2.66 9.98
N GLY A 279 -8.54 2.71 11.29
CA GLY A 279 -7.45 1.97 11.95
C GLY A 279 -7.56 0.45 11.85
N GLU A 280 -8.74 -0.08 11.50
CA GLU A 280 -8.89 -1.50 11.20
C GLU A 280 -8.28 -1.90 9.85
N PHE A 281 -8.18 -0.98 8.90
CA PHE A 281 -7.54 -1.18 7.60
C PHE A 281 -6.05 -0.86 7.64
N PHE A 282 -5.63 0.23 8.29
CA PHE A 282 -4.25 0.70 8.34
C PHE A 282 -3.55 0.25 9.63
N LYS A 283 -2.68 -0.75 9.54
CA LYS A 283 -1.99 -1.35 10.68
C LYS A 283 -0.59 -0.76 10.88
N PHE A 284 -0.22 -0.41 12.11
CA PHE A 284 1.14 -0.02 12.48
C PHE A 284 2.01 -1.27 12.68
N GLU A 285 2.08 -2.10 11.65
CA GLU A 285 2.82 -3.35 11.58
C GLU A 285 3.72 -3.32 10.34
N ASP A 286 4.87 -4.01 10.41
CA ASP A 286 5.75 -4.16 9.26
C ASP A 286 5.09 -5.00 8.17
N GLY A 287 5.09 -4.50 6.92
CA GLY A 287 4.47 -5.12 5.74
C GLY A 287 5.42 -5.97 4.89
N GLY A 288 6.73 -5.96 5.20
CA GLY A 288 7.74 -6.59 4.35
C GLY A 288 8.28 -5.63 3.28
N TYR A 289 9.15 -6.13 2.42
CA TYR A 289 9.69 -5.42 1.27
C TYR A 289 8.91 -5.82 0.02
N VAL A 290 8.49 -4.86 -0.77
CA VAL A 290 7.77 -5.07 -2.03
C VAL A 290 8.51 -4.37 -3.16
N THR A 291 8.69 -5.06 -4.29
CA THR A 291 9.14 -4.44 -5.54
C THR A 291 7.90 -3.93 -6.26
N ASP A 292 7.80 -2.59 -6.41
CA ASP A 292 6.65 -1.94 -7.01
C ASP A 292 7.06 -0.55 -7.55
N ASP A 293 6.17 0.14 -8.23
CA ASP A 293 6.36 1.44 -8.91
C ASP A 293 6.92 2.56 -8.01
N HIS A 294 6.75 2.48 -6.70
CA HIS A 294 7.34 3.43 -5.76
C HIS A 294 8.87 3.39 -5.77
N LEU A 295 9.49 2.24 -6.08
CA LEU A 295 10.96 2.12 -6.11
C LEU A 295 11.60 2.93 -7.24
N PRO A 296 11.15 2.86 -8.51
CA PRO A 296 11.62 3.76 -9.56
C PRO A 296 11.42 5.25 -9.23
N VAL A 297 10.29 5.60 -8.62
CA VAL A 297 10.04 6.99 -8.16
C VAL A 297 11.08 7.41 -7.12
N MET A 298 11.38 6.57 -6.12
CA MET A 298 12.44 6.83 -5.15
C MET A 298 13.81 6.98 -5.81
N GLN A 299 14.11 6.14 -6.81
CA GLN A 299 15.38 6.20 -7.56
C GLN A 299 15.53 7.51 -8.34
N SER A 300 14.41 8.14 -8.76
CA SER A 300 14.43 9.47 -9.39
C SER A 300 14.71 10.61 -8.41
N GLY A 301 14.80 10.32 -7.09
CA GLY A 301 15.07 11.29 -6.04
C GLY A 301 13.83 11.89 -5.39
N ILE A 302 12.63 11.38 -5.67
CA ILE A 302 11.37 11.80 -5.04
C ILE A 302 11.02 10.80 -3.93
N PRO A 303 10.89 11.23 -2.65
CA PRO A 303 10.39 10.34 -1.60
C PRO A 303 9.03 9.76 -1.98
N CYS A 304 8.88 8.44 -1.96
CA CYS A 304 7.63 7.78 -2.30
C CYS A 304 7.30 6.70 -1.29
N ILE A 305 6.02 6.46 -1.05
CA ILE A 305 5.54 5.35 -0.25
C ILE A 305 4.55 4.52 -1.04
N ASP A 306 4.42 3.26 -0.62
CA ASP A 306 3.48 2.32 -1.17
C ASP A 306 2.38 2.01 -0.14
N VAL A 307 1.14 2.22 -0.54
CA VAL A 307 -0.07 1.80 0.17
C VAL A 307 -0.59 0.57 -0.54
N ILE A 308 -0.03 -0.58 -0.19
CA ILE A 308 -0.32 -1.85 -0.86
C ILE A 308 -1.14 -2.79 0.00
N GLY A 309 -2.11 -3.44 -0.64
CA GLY A 309 -3.02 -4.36 0.02
C GLY A 309 -2.37 -5.68 0.45
N SER A 310 -2.43 -5.99 1.74
CA SER A 310 -1.94 -7.24 2.34
C SER A 310 -3.07 -8.07 2.92
N SER A 311 -2.87 -9.39 3.06
CA SER A 311 -3.86 -10.27 3.69
C SER A 311 -3.98 -10.03 5.20
N VAL A 312 -5.20 -10.00 5.73
CA VAL A 312 -5.47 -9.96 7.19
C VAL A 312 -4.99 -11.22 7.92
N ASN A 313 -4.88 -12.35 7.22
CA ASN A 313 -4.52 -13.64 7.81
C ASN A 313 -3.00 -13.93 7.83
N GLY A 314 -2.19 -12.94 7.44
CA GLY A 314 -0.77 -13.13 7.17
C GLY A 314 -0.52 -13.66 5.76
N GLY A 315 0.73 -13.62 5.32
CA GLY A 315 1.11 -13.79 3.93
C GLY A 315 1.40 -12.43 3.29
N SER A 316 1.85 -12.41 2.03
CA SER A 316 2.21 -11.16 1.37
C SER A 316 0.97 -10.40 0.89
N PHE A 317 0.21 -10.95 -0.06
CA PHE A 317 -0.90 -10.26 -0.72
C PHE A 317 -2.25 -10.93 -0.43
N CYS A 318 -3.35 -10.33 -0.89
CA CYS A 318 -4.67 -10.93 -0.74
C CYS A 318 -4.80 -12.19 -1.61
N HIS A 319 -5.79 -13.04 -1.26
CA HIS A 319 -6.01 -14.33 -1.94
C HIS A 319 -6.50 -14.21 -3.39
N THR A 320 -6.85 -13.01 -3.83
CA THR A 320 -7.26 -12.73 -5.22
C THR A 320 -6.08 -12.36 -6.11
N TRP A 321 -4.92 -12.04 -5.50
CA TRP A 321 -3.73 -11.59 -6.22
C TRP A 321 -3.27 -12.61 -7.27
N HIS A 322 -3.18 -12.16 -8.50
CA HIS A 322 -2.78 -12.92 -9.68
C HIS A 322 -3.62 -14.19 -9.93
N THR A 323 -4.90 -14.14 -9.58
CA THR A 323 -5.86 -15.23 -9.80
C THR A 323 -7.08 -14.77 -10.60
N MET A 324 -7.87 -15.70 -11.13
CA MET A 324 -9.16 -15.40 -11.77
C MET A 324 -10.20 -14.80 -10.80
N LEU A 325 -9.88 -14.76 -9.50
CA LEU A 325 -10.72 -14.11 -8.50
C LEU A 325 -10.47 -12.60 -8.41
N ASP A 326 -9.46 -12.08 -9.07
CA ASP A 326 -9.28 -10.62 -9.17
C ASP A 326 -10.23 -10.02 -10.22
N ASN A 327 -11.49 -9.93 -9.85
CA ASN A 327 -12.59 -9.47 -10.66
C ASN A 327 -13.50 -8.51 -9.87
N LEU A 328 -14.41 -7.86 -10.57
CA LEU A 328 -15.29 -6.83 -10.00
C LEU A 328 -16.15 -7.32 -8.83
N GLN A 329 -16.56 -8.61 -8.80
CA GLN A 329 -17.37 -9.19 -7.74
C GLN A 329 -16.63 -9.27 -6.40
N ASN A 330 -15.30 -9.28 -6.44
CA ASN A 330 -14.44 -9.37 -5.27
C ASN A 330 -13.89 -8.00 -4.80
N ILE A 331 -14.40 -6.88 -5.34
CA ILE A 331 -14.07 -5.56 -4.81
C ILE A 331 -14.87 -5.29 -3.54
N ASP A 332 -14.15 -4.96 -2.45
CA ASP A 332 -14.74 -4.48 -1.20
C ASP A 332 -14.77 -2.94 -1.17
N LYS A 333 -15.96 -2.38 -1.27
CA LYS A 333 -16.17 -0.93 -1.20
C LYS A 333 -15.71 -0.31 0.12
N ASN A 334 -15.67 -1.06 1.23
CA ASN A 334 -15.19 -0.53 2.51
C ASN A 334 -13.68 -0.31 2.46
N THR A 335 -12.93 -1.26 1.89
CA THR A 335 -11.48 -1.12 1.68
C THR A 335 -11.20 0.08 0.76
N LEU A 336 -11.87 0.14 -0.38
CA LEU A 336 -11.74 1.23 -1.36
C LEU A 336 -12.08 2.60 -0.73
N ASN A 337 -13.13 2.66 0.10
CA ASN A 337 -13.53 3.88 0.81
C ASN A 337 -12.50 4.31 1.86
N ALA A 338 -11.95 3.36 2.60
CA ALA A 338 -10.96 3.65 3.64
C ALA A 338 -9.70 4.30 3.04
N VAL A 339 -9.20 3.73 1.93
CA VAL A 339 -8.04 4.31 1.23
C VAL A 339 -8.39 5.64 0.58
N GLY A 340 -9.45 5.68 -0.23
CA GLY A 340 -9.80 6.89 -0.96
C GLY A 340 -10.07 8.09 -0.04
N THR A 341 -10.78 7.90 1.09
CA THR A 341 -11.03 8.95 2.07
C THR A 341 -9.72 9.38 2.75
N THR A 342 -8.83 8.45 3.11
CA THR A 342 -7.55 8.77 3.73
C THR A 342 -6.65 9.57 2.80
N ILE A 343 -6.53 9.16 1.54
CA ILE A 343 -5.70 9.87 0.56
C ILE A 343 -6.29 11.24 0.21
N ALA A 344 -7.62 11.36 0.10
CA ALA A 344 -8.25 12.67 -0.04
C ALA A 344 -7.85 13.61 1.11
N GLU A 345 -7.93 13.15 2.35
CA GLU A 345 -7.54 13.96 3.51
C GLU A 345 -6.07 14.38 3.47
N VAL A 346 -5.16 13.47 3.07
CA VAL A 346 -3.74 13.80 2.86
C VAL A 346 -3.61 14.96 1.86
N VAL A 347 -4.28 14.87 0.71
CA VAL A 347 -4.18 15.88 -0.38
C VAL A 347 -4.69 17.25 0.07
N TRP A 348 -5.85 17.31 0.73
CA TRP A 348 -6.46 18.60 1.13
C TRP A 348 -5.81 19.22 2.38
N CYS A 349 -5.11 18.44 3.19
CA CYS A 349 -4.32 18.95 4.31
C CYS A 349 -2.93 19.48 3.90
N GLU A 350 -2.50 19.31 2.65
CA GLU A 350 -1.26 19.94 2.14
C GLU A 350 -1.42 21.46 2.00
N LYS A 351 -0.33 22.18 2.35
CA LYS A 351 -0.23 23.66 2.30
C LYS A 351 1.00 24.09 1.52
#